data_341bc4fe17dd37bbe2bceab809b3788e
#
_entry.id   341bc4fe17dd37bbe2bceab809b3788e
#
_cell.length_a   1.000
_cell.length_b   1.000
_cell.length_c   1.000
_cell.angle_alpha   90.00
_cell.angle_beta   90.00
_cell.angle_gamma   90.00
#
_symmetry.space_group_name_H-M   'P 1'
#
loop_
_entity.id
_entity.type
_entity.pdbx_description
1 polymer ?
#
loop_
_entity_poly.entity_id
_entity_poly.type
_entity_poly.pdbx_seq_one_letter_code
_entity_poly.pdbx_strand_id
1 'polypeptide(L)'
;EQDDACAEIVHSLAKWKRYALKKYGFHSGEGLYTDMTAIRRDEDTDNIHSLYVDQWDWEKIISKEERNMETLEYTVRKVYSALKDTEDYISRRYNYIEPLLPDDIFFITSQELEDMFPDCTPKERELRIAKAKGAVFISQIGKVLASGEKHDGRAPDYDDWELNGDIIVYYPVLDIALELSSMGIRVDEESLKSQLKTAGCEDRAKLPFQKSLLDGELPYTVGGGIGQSRICMYYLRKAHIGEVHSSMWPESIVETASENGIHLL
;
A
#
# COMPACT_ATOMS: atom_id res chain seq x y z
N GLU A 1 15.16 -6.31 30.03
CA GLU A 1 15.43 -6.99 31.30
C GLU A 1 16.13 -6.07 32.31
N GLN A 2 16.54 -4.87 31.92
CA GLN A 2 17.12 -3.87 32.85
C GLN A 2 16.04 -2.97 33.46
N ASP A 3 14.93 -2.79 32.74
CA ASP A 3 13.76 -2.04 33.20
C ASP A 3 12.51 -2.88 32.88
N ASP A 4 11.51 -2.88 33.72
CA ASP A 4 10.22 -3.52 33.48
C ASP A 4 9.39 -2.75 32.41
N ALA A 5 10.06 -2.15 31.43
CA ALA A 5 9.43 -1.39 30.36
C ALA A 5 8.85 -2.33 29.30
N CYS A 6 7.58 -2.14 28.97
CA CYS A 6 6.94 -2.82 27.83
C CYS A 6 7.43 -2.16 26.53
N ALA A 7 7.94 -2.97 25.61
CA ALA A 7 8.27 -2.53 24.27
C ALA A 7 7.29 -3.14 23.27
N GLU A 8 6.79 -2.34 22.36
CA GLU A 8 5.83 -2.77 21.34
C GLU A 8 6.47 -2.74 19.95
N ILE A 9 6.17 -3.75 19.12
CA ILE A 9 6.54 -3.75 17.71
C ILE A 9 5.47 -2.97 16.94
N VAL A 10 5.90 -1.92 16.24
CA VAL A 10 5.00 -1.10 15.44
C VAL A 10 4.44 -1.90 14.24
N HIS A 11 3.20 -1.64 13.86
CA HIS A 11 2.59 -2.23 12.67
C HIS A 11 2.84 -1.40 11.39
N SER A 12 3.41 -0.19 11.52
CA SER A 12 3.77 0.69 10.40
C SER A 12 4.73 1.79 10.86
N LEU A 13 5.62 2.22 9.97
CA LEU A 13 6.49 3.40 10.14
C LEU A 13 5.90 4.68 9.50
N ALA A 14 4.67 4.64 9.04
CA ALA A 14 4.02 5.69 8.28
C ALA A 14 4.22 7.10 8.88
N LYS A 15 3.75 7.33 10.10
CA LYS A 15 3.83 8.63 10.77
C LYS A 15 5.26 9.01 11.18
N TRP A 16 6.07 8.01 11.53
CA TRP A 16 7.46 8.22 11.92
C TRP A 16 8.30 8.83 10.79
N LYS A 17 8.11 8.40 9.54
CA LYS A 17 8.87 8.92 8.39
C LYS A 17 8.73 10.43 8.25
N ARG A 18 7.53 10.96 8.40
CA ARG A 18 7.27 12.40 8.30
C ARG A 18 7.96 13.18 9.42
N TYR A 19 7.99 12.63 10.65
CA TYR A 19 8.81 13.18 11.74
C TYR A 19 10.30 13.10 11.43
N ALA A 20 10.77 11.99 10.87
CA ALA A 20 12.18 11.79 10.55
C ALA A 20 12.66 12.81 9.50
N LEU A 21 11.88 13.06 8.45
CA LEU A 21 12.18 14.08 7.45
C LEU A 21 12.37 15.47 8.07
N LYS A 22 11.47 15.89 8.97
CA LYS A 22 11.63 17.12 9.74
C LYS A 22 12.87 17.08 10.63
N LYS A 23 13.00 16.05 11.45
CA LYS A 23 14.06 15.92 12.46
C LYS A 23 15.46 15.96 11.87
N TYR A 24 15.65 15.33 10.72
CA TYR A 24 16.94 15.24 10.04
C TYR A 24 17.17 16.33 8.99
N GLY A 25 16.27 17.31 8.88
CA GLY A 25 16.45 18.50 8.06
C GLY A 25 16.43 18.25 6.55
N PHE A 26 15.60 17.33 6.09
CA PHE A 26 15.39 17.10 4.66
C PHE A 26 14.72 18.30 3.98
N HIS A 27 15.03 18.52 2.71
CA HIS A 27 14.51 19.61 1.90
C HIS A 27 13.49 19.13 0.86
N SER A 28 12.76 20.05 0.24
CA SER A 28 11.83 19.72 -0.83
C SER A 28 12.52 18.95 -1.96
N GLY A 29 11.88 17.87 -2.40
CA GLY A 29 12.42 16.94 -3.38
C GLY A 29 13.27 15.80 -2.81
N GLU A 30 13.72 15.92 -1.57
CA GLU A 30 14.43 14.85 -0.87
C GLU A 30 13.45 13.91 -0.15
N GLY A 31 13.91 12.70 0.14
CA GLY A 31 13.09 11.68 0.81
C GLY A 31 13.94 10.64 1.51
N LEU A 32 13.27 9.76 2.22
CA LEU A 32 13.88 8.58 2.84
C LEU A 32 13.09 7.32 2.47
N TYR A 33 13.74 6.20 2.54
CA TYR A 33 13.08 4.90 2.56
C TYR A 33 13.61 4.07 3.73
N THR A 34 12.83 3.09 4.12
CA THR A 34 13.20 2.12 5.15
C THR A 34 12.96 0.71 4.61
N ASP A 35 13.81 -0.20 4.99
CA ASP A 35 13.56 -1.63 4.91
C ASP A 35 12.79 -2.00 6.19
N MET A 36 11.46 -1.88 6.12
CA MET A 36 10.60 -2.02 7.28
C MET A 36 10.15 -3.46 7.47
N THR A 37 10.25 -3.95 8.70
CA THR A 37 9.54 -5.15 9.15
C THR A 37 8.54 -4.78 10.23
N ALA A 38 7.36 -5.40 10.20
CA ALA A 38 6.28 -5.15 11.15
C ALA A 38 5.51 -6.44 11.46
N ILE A 39 4.80 -6.44 12.59
CA ILE A 39 3.88 -7.52 12.95
C ILE A 39 2.46 -6.95 12.97
N ARG A 40 1.57 -7.58 12.22
CA ARG A 40 0.13 -7.30 12.18
C ARG A 40 -0.60 -8.44 12.87
N ARG A 41 -0.72 -8.35 14.18
CA ARG A 41 -1.24 -9.43 15.05
C ARG A 41 -2.64 -9.91 14.66
N ASP A 42 -3.49 -9.01 14.21
CA ASP A 42 -4.90 -9.27 13.94
C ASP A 42 -5.16 -9.53 12.43
N GLU A 43 -4.11 -9.84 11.65
CA GLU A 43 -4.22 -10.18 10.23
C GLU A 43 -4.76 -11.59 10.05
N ASP A 44 -5.76 -11.75 9.20
CA ASP A 44 -6.22 -13.06 8.75
C ASP A 44 -5.22 -13.60 7.71
N THR A 45 -4.54 -14.69 8.07
CA THR A 45 -3.52 -15.30 7.21
C THR A 45 -4.15 -16.11 6.07
N ASP A 46 -3.65 -15.90 4.86
CA ASP A 46 -4.04 -16.62 3.65
C ASP A 46 -2.86 -16.72 2.67
N ASN A 47 -3.15 -16.99 1.39
CA ASN A 47 -2.11 -17.11 0.35
C ASN A 47 -1.27 -15.83 0.16
N ILE A 48 -1.79 -14.66 0.49
CA ILE A 48 -1.16 -13.36 0.23
C ILE A 48 -1.01 -12.47 1.48
N HIS A 49 -1.51 -12.93 2.63
CA HIS A 49 -1.44 -12.22 3.91
C HIS A 49 -0.68 -13.03 4.96
N SER A 50 0.23 -12.36 5.64
CA SER A 50 1.06 -12.90 6.73
C SER A 50 1.00 -11.99 7.95
N LEU A 51 1.15 -12.55 9.15
CA LEU A 51 1.31 -11.78 10.38
C LEU A 51 2.55 -10.90 10.37
N TYR A 52 3.62 -11.37 9.73
CA TYR A 52 4.87 -10.64 9.55
C TYR A 52 4.86 -9.96 8.19
N VAL A 53 5.13 -8.66 8.16
CA VAL A 53 5.07 -7.82 6.96
C VAL A 53 6.41 -7.15 6.72
N ASP A 54 6.88 -7.21 5.50
CA ASP A 54 8.08 -6.53 5.03
C ASP A 54 7.74 -5.55 3.88
N GLN A 55 8.21 -4.32 4.01
CA GLN A 55 7.94 -3.28 3.03
C GLN A 55 9.16 -2.38 2.82
N TRP A 56 9.39 -1.97 1.57
CA TRP A 56 10.11 -0.71 1.32
C TRP A 56 9.13 0.44 1.56
N ASP A 57 9.27 1.04 2.71
CA ASP A 57 8.39 2.11 3.16
C ASP A 57 9.10 3.46 2.95
N TRP A 58 8.57 4.30 2.09
CA TRP A 58 9.23 5.53 1.62
C TRP A 58 8.38 6.77 1.83
N GLU A 59 9.04 7.93 1.92
CA GLU A 59 8.41 9.24 2.09
C GLU A 59 9.28 10.32 1.47
N LYS A 60 8.70 11.24 0.70
CA LYS A 60 9.39 12.34 0.01
C LYS A 60 8.71 13.66 0.33
N ILE A 61 9.51 14.72 0.59
CA ILE A 61 9.00 16.07 0.79
C ILE A 61 8.60 16.67 -0.57
N ILE A 62 7.41 17.26 -0.59
CA ILE A 62 6.86 18.03 -1.71
C ILE A 62 6.47 19.42 -1.26
N SER A 63 6.28 20.35 -2.19
CA SER A 63 5.72 21.66 -1.88
C SER A 63 4.20 21.57 -1.68
N LYS A 64 3.58 22.65 -1.20
CA LYS A 64 2.12 22.72 -1.06
C LYS A 64 1.43 22.70 -2.43
N GLU A 65 2.02 23.31 -3.43
CA GLU A 65 1.53 23.38 -4.80
C GLU A 65 1.57 22.02 -5.51
N GLU A 66 2.50 21.15 -5.10
CA GLU A 66 2.62 19.77 -5.59
C GLU A 66 1.58 18.81 -4.96
N ARG A 67 0.73 19.27 -4.03
CA ARG A 67 -0.36 18.46 -3.48
C ARG A 67 -1.53 18.37 -4.47
N ASN A 68 -1.39 17.57 -5.52
CA ASN A 68 -2.37 17.39 -6.59
C ASN A 68 -2.25 16.01 -7.24
N MET A 69 -3.26 15.63 -8.04
CA MET A 69 -3.29 14.35 -8.74
C MET A 69 -2.16 14.18 -9.75
N GLU A 70 -1.72 15.24 -10.42
CA GLU A 70 -0.61 15.17 -11.40
C GLU A 70 0.69 14.69 -10.72
N THR A 71 1.00 15.22 -9.54
CA THR A 71 2.16 14.78 -8.75
C THR A 71 2.01 13.33 -8.28
N LEU A 72 0.81 12.93 -7.88
CA LEU A 72 0.54 11.54 -7.49
C LEU A 72 0.71 10.60 -8.68
N GLU A 73 0.08 10.88 -9.81
CA GLU A 73 0.18 10.06 -11.02
C GLU A 73 1.62 9.95 -11.53
N TYR A 74 2.36 11.08 -11.53
CA TYR A 74 3.79 11.06 -11.87
C TYR A 74 4.57 10.11 -10.96
N THR A 75 4.29 10.15 -9.66
CA THR A 75 4.94 9.29 -8.67
C THR A 75 4.58 7.81 -8.89
N VAL A 76 3.31 7.53 -9.13
CA VAL A 76 2.83 6.17 -9.45
C VAL A 76 3.53 5.61 -10.69
N ARG A 77 3.62 6.40 -11.76
CA ARG A 77 4.31 5.98 -13.00
C ARG A 77 5.79 5.68 -12.76
N LYS A 78 6.46 6.43 -11.87
CA LYS A 78 7.86 6.15 -11.49
C LYS A 78 8.02 4.84 -10.75
N VAL A 79 7.13 4.56 -9.78
CA VAL A 79 7.13 3.28 -9.06
C VAL A 79 6.80 2.15 -10.03
N TYR A 80 5.79 2.32 -10.87
CA TYR A 80 5.40 1.31 -11.85
C TYR A 80 6.51 1.00 -12.86
N SER A 81 7.20 2.03 -13.37
CA SER A 81 8.37 1.85 -14.26
C SER A 81 9.44 0.98 -13.60
N ALA A 82 9.74 1.21 -12.31
CA ALA A 82 10.72 0.38 -11.59
C ALA A 82 10.24 -1.08 -11.44
N LEU A 83 8.94 -1.30 -11.22
CA LEU A 83 8.36 -2.64 -11.19
C LEU A 83 8.46 -3.33 -12.56
N LYS A 84 8.12 -2.61 -13.64
CA LYS A 84 8.20 -3.13 -15.01
C LYS A 84 9.62 -3.45 -15.43
N ASP A 85 10.57 -2.55 -15.19
CA ASP A 85 12.00 -2.74 -15.50
C ASP A 85 12.57 -3.96 -14.75
N THR A 86 12.12 -4.17 -13.50
CA THR A 86 12.51 -5.32 -12.68
C THR A 86 11.96 -6.63 -13.26
N GLU A 87 10.68 -6.65 -13.65
CA GLU A 87 10.09 -7.82 -14.30
C GLU A 87 10.82 -8.17 -15.60
N ASP A 88 11.10 -7.18 -16.44
CA ASP A 88 11.82 -7.36 -17.70
C ASP A 88 13.26 -7.86 -17.49
N TYR A 89 13.93 -7.40 -16.42
CA TYR A 89 15.23 -7.90 -16.04
C TYR A 89 15.17 -9.38 -15.62
N ILE A 90 14.22 -9.74 -14.77
CA ILE A 90 14.02 -11.11 -14.28
C ILE A 90 13.68 -12.05 -15.44
N SER A 91 12.77 -11.66 -16.34
CA SER A 91 12.36 -12.45 -17.50
C SER A 91 13.50 -12.71 -18.46
N ARG A 92 14.38 -11.72 -18.68
CA ARG A 92 15.59 -11.90 -19.49
C ARG A 92 16.62 -12.82 -18.83
N ARG A 93 16.66 -12.85 -17.50
CA ARG A 93 17.58 -13.70 -16.74
C ARG A 93 17.08 -15.13 -16.60
N TYR A 94 15.77 -15.30 -16.50
CA TYR A 94 15.09 -16.57 -16.27
C TYR A 94 13.99 -16.77 -17.34
N ASN A 95 14.35 -17.37 -18.46
CA ASN A 95 13.52 -17.49 -19.65
C ASN A 95 12.22 -18.30 -19.49
N TYR A 96 12.00 -18.94 -18.36
CA TYR A 96 10.74 -19.59 -17.99
C TYR A 96 9.73 -18.66 -17.29
N ILE A 97 10.16 -17.44 -16.96
CA ILE A 97 9.29 -16.42 -16.38
C ILE A 97 8.85 -15.46 -17.48
N GLU A 98 7.61 -15.56 -17.90
CA GLU A 98 7.02 -14.64 -18.88
C GLU A 98 6.57 -13.34 -18.20
N PRO A 99 6.80 -12.15 -18.83
CA PRO A 99 6.29 -10.88 -18.33
C PRO A 99 4.77 -10.86 -18.28
N LEU A 100 4.20 -10.28 -17.23
CA LEU A 100 2.76 -10.11 -17.03
C LEU A 100 2.34 -8.64 -16.98
N LEU A 101 3.25 -7.75 -16.56
CA LEU A 101 2.94 -6.32 -16.46
C LEU A 101 2.81 -5.69 -17.84
N PRO A 102 1.73 -4.94 -18.12
CA PRO A 102 1.62 -4.15 -19.34
C PRO A 102 2.64 -2.99 -19.36
N ASP A 103 2.84 -2.37 -20.52
CA ASP A 103 3.78 -1.27 -20.68
C ASP A 103 3.40 -0.04 -19.85
N ASP A 104 2.11 0.21 -19.68
CA ASP A 104 1.56 1.33 -18.89
C ASP A 104 0.55 0.86 -17.86
N ILE A 105 0.50 1.57 -16.73
CA ILE A 105 -0.51 1.38 -15.70
C ILE A 105 -1.78 2.20 -16.04
N PHE A 106 -2.95 1.57 -15.86
CA PHE A 106 -4.23 2.23 -16.08
C PHE A 106 -4.70 2.94 -14.81
N PHE A 107 -5.16 4.20 -14.92
CA PHE A 107 -5.68 4.99 -13.81
C PHE A 107 -7.20 5.01 -13.81
N ILE A 108 -7.80 4.83 -12.63
CA ILE A 108 -9.24 4.90 -12.41
C ILE A 108 -9.49 5.32 -10.94
N THR A 109 -10.54 6.09 -10.71
CA THR A 109 -10.99 6.40 -9.36
C THR A 109 -11.86 5.27 -8.80
N SER A 110 -11.95 5.17 -7.48
CA SER A 110 -12.83 4.20 -6.82
C SER A 110 -14.31 4.41 -7.20
N GLN A 111 -14.73 5.66 -7.45
CA GLN A 111 -16.09 5.96 -7.90
C GLN A 111 -16.34 5.54 -9.36
N GLU A 112 -15.42 5.88 -10.29
CA GLU A 112 -15.54 5.42 -11.68
C GLU A 112 -15.57 3.90 -11.77
N LEU A 113 -14.82 3.21 -10.91
CA LEU A 113 -14.82 1.76 -10.83
C LEU A 113 -16.16 1.21 -10.30
N GLU A 114 -16.79 1.88 -9.34
CA GLU A 114 -18.15 1.56 -8.90
C GLU A 114 -19.16 1.77 -10.01
N ASP A 115 -19.11 2.91 -10.69
CA ASP A 115 -20.02 3.25 -11.80
C ASP A 115 -19.90 2.24 -12.96
N MET A 116 -18.70 1.72 -13.19
CA MET A 116 -18.43 0.69 -14.21
C MET A 116 -19.02 -0.68 -13.83
N PHE A 117 -19.01 -1.03 -12.55
CA PHE A 117 -19.46 -2.33 -12.03
C PHE A 117 -20.34 -2.17 -10.77
N PRO A 118 -21.53 -1.56 -10.89
CA PRO A 118 -22.35 -1.18 -9.73
C PRO A 118 -22.82 -2.39 -8.89
N ASP A 119 -23.05 -3.52 -9.52
CA ASP A 119 -23.55 -4.74 -8.86
C ASP A 119 -22.47 -5.62 -8.25
N CYS A 120 -21.20 -5.18 -8.30
CA CYS A 120 -20.05 -5.94 -7.80
C CYS A 120 -19.58 -5.43 -6.44
N THR A 121 -19.06 -6.32 -5.63
CA THR A 121 -18.30 -5.94 -4.43
C THR A 121 -16.99 -5.23 -4.82
N PRO A 122 -16.37 -4.44 -3.93
CA PRO A 122 -15.09 -3.80 -4.20
C PRO A 122 -14.02 -4.77 -4.73
N LYS A 123 -13.88 -5.94 -4.12
CA LYS A 123 -12.89 -6.96 -4.55
C LYS A 123 -13.20 -7.58 -5.91
N GLU A 124 -14.47 -7.75 -6.24
CA GLU A 124 -14.86 -8.17 -7.60
C GLU A 124 -14.59 -7.09 -8.64
N ARG A 125 -14.78 -5.82 -8.28
CA ARG A 125 -14.46 -4.65 -9.13
C ARG A 125 -12.95 -4.62 -9.42
N GLU A 126 -12.11 -4.76 -8.38
CA GLU A 126 -10.66 -4.83 -8.52
C GLU A 126 -10.24 -5.97 -9.45
N LEU A 127 -10.77 -7.17 -9.24
CA LEU A 127 -10.43 -8.32 -10.07
C LEU A 127 -10.82 -8.12 -11.53
N ARG A 128 -12.02 -7.59 -11.80
CA ARG A 128 -12.50 -7.35 -13.15
C ARG A 128 -11.63 -6.34 -13.90
N ILE A 129 -11.30 -5.21 -13.26
CA ILE A 129 -10.49 -4.18 -13.91
C ILE A 129 -9.03 -4.63 -14.05
N ALA A 130 -8.47 -5.34 -13.06
CA ALA A 130 -7.12 -5.90 -13.14
C ALA A 130 -7.01 -6.94 -14.27
N LYS A 131 -7.99 -7.83 -14.43
CA LYS A 131 -8.05 -8.76 -15.55
C LYS A 131 -8.11 -8.04 -16.92
N ALA A 132 -8.87 -6.98 -17.00
CA ALA A 132 -9.04 -6.24 -18.26
C ALA A 132 -7.83 -5.39 -18.64
N LYS A 133 -7.07 -4.89 -17.67
CA LYS A 133 -5.99 -3.91 -17.87
C LYS A 133 -4.59 -4.43 -17.53
N GLY A 134 -4.47 -5.55 -16.81
CA GLY A 134 -3.22 -6.12 -16.32
C GLY A 134 -2.66 -5.41 -15.08
N ALA A 135 -2.57 -4.08 -15.10
CA ALA A 135 -2.14 -3.25 -13.99
C ALA A 135 -2.99 -1.98 -13.90
N VAL A 136 -3.43 -1.63 -12.70
CA VAL A 136 -4.28 -0.47 -12.44
C VAL A 136 -3.81 0.29 -11.20
N PHE A 137 -3.99 1.61 -11.21
CA PHE A 137 -3.94 2.44 -10.03
C PHE A 137 -5.36 2.90 -9.70
N ILE A 138 -5.92 2.35 -8.61
CA ILE A 138 -7.23 2.73 -8.13
C ILE A 138 -7.05 3.85 -7.13
N SER A 139 -7.54 5.05 -7.45
CA SER A 139 -7.35 6.25 -6.63
C SER A 139 -8.60 6.63 -5.84
N GLN A 140 -8.41 7.59 -4.90
CA GLN A 140 -9.46 8.19 -4.06
C GLN A 140 -10.14 7.17 -3.15
N ILE A 141 -9.34 6.37 -2.45
CA ILE A 141 -9.80 5.35 -1.49
C ILE A 141 -9.97 5.98 -0.10
N GLY A 142 -11.02 5.58 0.62
CA GLY A 142 -11.32 6.01 2.00
C GLY A 142 -12.62 6.77 2.16
N LYS A 143 -13.12 7.40 1.09
CA LYS A 143 -14.43 8.06 1.07
C LYS A 143 -15.57 7.06 0.93
N VAL A 144 -16.75 7.53 1.30
CA VAL A 144 -18.01 6.87 0.95
C VAL A 144 -18.34 7.18 -0.51
N LEU A 145 -18.64 6.15 -1.28
CA LEU A 145 -19.02 6.23 -2.68
C LEU A 145 -20.50 6.57 -2.83
N ALA A 146 -20.95 6.74 -4.07
CA ALA A 146 -22.34 7.09 -4.38
C ALA A 146 -23.37 6.04 -3.90
N SER A 147 -22.97 4.77 -3.80
CA SER A 147 -23.78 3.69 -3.22
C SER A 147 -24.01 3.81 -1.70
N GLY A 148 -23.25 4.64 -1.01
CA GLY A 148 -23.21 4.71 0.46
C GLY A 148 -22.17 3.80 1.11
N GLU A 149 -21.46 2.98 0.33
CA GLU A 149 -20.40 2.08 0.79
C GLU A 149 -19.02 2.68 0.51
N LYS A 150 -17.98 2.16 1.15
CA LYS A 150 -16.60 2.50 0.83
C LYS A 150 -16.00 1.46 -0.12
N HIS A 151 -15.06 1.90 -0.97
CA HIS A 151 -14.27 0.95 -1.75
C HIS A 151 -13.40 0.08 -0.84
N ASP A 152 -12.66 0.76 0.06
CA ASP A 152 -11.83 0.12 1.09
C ASP A 152 -11.61 1.09 2.27
N GLY A 153 -11.09 0.53 3.39
CA GLY A 153 -10.73 1.31 4.56
C GLY A 153 -9.45 2.12 4.38
N ARG A 154 -9.42 3.35 4.87
CA ARG A 154 -8.20 4.16 4.99
C ARG A 154 -8.21 4.91 6.31
N ALA A 155 -7.06 4.92 6.99
CA ALA A 155 -6.89 5.74 8.18
C ALA A 155 -7.12 7.22 7.85
N PRO A 156 -7.91 7.97 8.67
CA PRO A 156 -8.25 9.36 8.36
C PRO A 156 -7.11 10.34 8.62
N ASP A 157 -6.03 9.89 9.24
CA ASP A 157 -4.96 10.73 9.74
C ASP A 157 -3.60 10.43 9.08
N TYR A 158 -3.62 9.89 7.85
CA TYR A 158 -2.40 9.54 7.14
C TYR A 158 -2.42 9.99 5.68
N ASP A 159 -3.10 9.28 4.78
CA ASP A 159 -3.26 9.68 3.39
C ASP A 159 -4.44 10.63 3.19
N ASP A 160 -4.29 11.60 2.30
CA ASP A 160 -5.40 12.39 1.79
C ASP A 160 -6.29 11.48 0.92
N TRP A 161 -7.57 11.36 1.27
CA TRP A 161 -8.50 10.46 0.57
C TRP A 161 -8.81 10.92 -0.86
N GLU A 162 -8.51 12.18 -1.19
CA GLU A 162 -8.58 12.67 -2.58
C GLU A 162 -7.32 12.33 -3.39
N LEU A 163 -6.20 12.06 -2.72
CA LEU A 163 -4.86 12.03 -3.31
C LEU A 163 -4.09 10.76 -2.91
N ASN A 164 -4.75 9.61 -2.87
CA ASN A 164 -4.18 8.31 -2.58
C ASN A 164 -4.62 7.25 -3.58
N GLY A 165 -4.06 6.07 -3.46
CA GLY A 165 -4.51 4.88 -4.19
C GLY A 165 -3.53 3.73 -4.09
N ASP A 166 -3.90 2.64 -4.76
CA ASP A 166 -3.18 1.38 -4.74
C ASP A 166 -2.80 0.93 -6.15
N ILE A 167 -1.56 0.46 -6.31
CA ILE A 167 -1.13 -0.27 -7.49
C ILE A 167 -1.56 -1.72 -7.33
N ILE A 168 -2.50 -2.12 -8.18
CA ILE A 168 -3.06 -3.47 -8.20
C ILE A 168 -2.77 -4.10 -9.56
N VAL A 169 -2.31 -5.36 -9.55
CA VAL A 169 -2.01 -6.12 -10.76
C VAL A 169 -2.86 -7.38 -10.82
N TYR A 170 -3.16 -7.83 -12.03
CA TYR A 170 -3.76 -9.15 -12.19
C TYR A 170 -2.72 -10.24 -11.94
N TYR A 171 -3.04 -11.17 -11.05
CA TYR A 171 -2.17 -12.30 -10.73
C TYR A 171 -2.80 -13.62 -11.18
N PRO A 172 -2.40 -14.14 -12.34
CA PRO A 172 -3.07 -15.30 -12.95
C PRO A 172 -2.85 -16.63 -12.20
N VAL A 173 -1.78 -16.74 -11.38
CA VAL A 173 -1.51 -17.97 -10.62
C VAL A 173 -2.65 -18.29 -9.64
N LEU A 174 -3.22 -17.26 -9.01
CA LEU A 174 -4.33 -17.39 -8.06
C LEU A 174 -5.65 -16.86 -8.60
N ASP A 175 -5.67 -16.30 -9.81
CA ASP A 175 -6.81 -15.62 -10.41
C ASP A 175 -7.36 -14.47 -9.56
N ILE A 176 -6.47 -13.62 -9.02
CA ILE A 176 -6.81 -12.51 -8.11
C ILE A 176 -6.28 -11.16 -8.61
N ALA A 177 -6.85 -10.10 -8.05
CA ALA A 177 -6.24 -8.77 -8.01
C ALA A 177 -5.25 -8.72 -6.84
N LEU A 178 -3.97 -8.44 -7.13
CA LEU A 178 -2.90 -8.40 -6.12
C LEU A 178 -2.41 -6.97 -5.96
N GLU A 179 -2.59 -6.40 -4.77
CA GLU A 179 -2.02 -5.10 -4.39
C GLU A 179 -0.50 -5.25 -4.16
N LEU A 180 0.30 -4.50 -4.92
CA LEU A 180 1.76 -4.45 -4.77
C LEU A 180 2.24 -3.26 -3.95
N SER A 181 1.51 -2.15 -4.01
CA SER A 181 1.90 -0.91 -3.35
C SER A 181 0.69 -0.04 -3.06
N SER A 182 0.66 0.53 -1.86
CA SER A 182 -0.27 1.59 -1.46
C SER A 182 0.51 2.88 -1.28
N MET A 183 0.00 4.02 -1.81
CA MET A 183 0.67 5.31 -1.71
C MET A 183 -0.30 6.47 -1.77
N GLY A 184 0.17 7.64 -1.31
CA GLY A 184 -0.64 8.86 -1.38
C GLY A 184 0.16 10.11 -1.02
N ILE A 185 -0.39 11.23 -1.41
CA ILE A 185 -0.03 12.52 -0.82
C ILE A 185 -0.66 12.54 0.57
N ARG A 186 0.16 12.89 1.57
CA ARG A 186 -0.28 12.81 2.96
C ARG A 186 -1.21 13.95 3.31
N VAL A 187 -2.05 13.74 4.32
CA VAL A 187 -2.96 14.80 4.81
C VAL A 187 -2.20 16.08 5.14
N ASP A 188 -2.84 17.21 4.82
CA ASP A 188 -2.51 18.53 5.35
C ASP A 188 -3.45 18.90 6.50
N GLU A 189 -3.37 20.14 6.97
CA GLU A 189 -4.14 20.65 8.09
C GLU A 189 -5.65 20.64 7.81
N GLU A 190 -6.06 20.83 6.56
CA GLU A 190 -7.46 20.91 6.14
C GLU A 190 -8.04 19.51 5.91
N SER A 191 -7.36 18.67 5.12
CA SER A 191 -7.79 17.31 4.86
C SER A 191 -7.79 16.47 6.14
N LEU A 192 -6.79 16.63 7.03
CA LEU A 192 -6.80 15.97 8.34
C LEU A 192 -8.06 16.30 9.15
N LYS A 193 -8.41 17.60 9.30
CA LYS A 193 -9.62 18.01 10.05
C LYS A 193 -10.88 17.42 9.44
N SER A 194 -11.00 17.52 8.11
CA SER A 194 -12.16 17.01 7.37
C SER A 194 -12.31 15.49 7.52
N GLN A 195 -11.22 14.74 7.36
CA GLN A 195 -11.24 13.29 7.44
C GLN A 195 -11.46 12.77 8.85
N LEU A 196 -10.88 13.40 9.89
CA LEU A 196 -11.17 13.07 11.28
C LEU A 196 -12.66 13.27 11.62
N LYS A 197 -13.24 14.34 11.15
CA LYS A 197 -14.68 14.63 11.33
C LYS A 197 -15.54 13.58 10.61
N THR A 198 -15.24 13.28 9.36
CA THR A 198 -15.97 12.28 8.56
C THR A 198 -15.89 10.89 9.17
N ALA A 199 -14.75 10.57 9.80
CA ALA A 199 -14.53 9.29 10.49
C ALA A 199 -15.06 9.26 11.94
N GLY A 200 -15.60 10.38 12.46
CA GLY A 200 -16.11 10.48 13.83
C GLY A 200 -15.04 10.28 14.92
N CYS A 201 -13.81 10.72 14.64
CA CYS A 201 -12.68 10.56 15.55
C CYS A 201 -11.86 11.85 15.75
N GLU A 202 -12.56 12.99 15.89
CA GLU A 202 -11.97 14.32 16.07
C GLU A 202 -11.09 14.45 17.33
N ASP A 203 -11.30 13.60 18.32
CA ASP A 203 -10.48 13.51 19.52
C ASP A 203 -9.02 13.18 19.22
N ARG A 204 -8.74 12.48 18.11
CA ARG A 204 -7.39 12.18 17.64
C ARG A 204 -6.57 13.43 17.27
N ALA A 205 -7.21 14.57 17.01
CA ALA A 205 -6.52 15.84 16.77
C ALA A 205 -5.59 16.26 17.92
N LYS A 206 -5.81 15.74 19.14
CA LYS A 206 -5.01 15.99 20.34
C LYS A 206 -3.75 15.12 20.43
N LEU A 207 -3.66 14.06 19.63
CA LEU A 207 -2.50 13.14 19.64
C LEU A 207 -1.26 13.84 19.07
N PRO A 208 -0.05 13.45 19.50
CA PRO A 208 1.18 14.17 19.15
C PRO A 208 1.39 14.39 17.66
N PHE A 209 1.18 13.38 16.83
CA PHE A 209 1.37 13.51 15.37
C PHE A 209 0.36 14.49 14.76
N GLN A 210 -0.91 14.28 15.04
CA GLN A 210 -1.99 15.12 14.48
C GLN A 210 -1.85 16.57 14.94
N LYS A 211 -1.48 16.78 16.22
CA LYS A 211 -1.22 18.11 16.76
C LYS A 211 -0.06 18.79 16.02
N SER A 212 1.09 18.12 15.88
CA SER A 212 2.25 18.69 15.15
C SER A 212 1.91 19.03 13.69
N LEU A 213 1.04 18.23 13.06
CA LEU A 213 0.58 18.53 11.70
C LEU A 213 -0.32 19.76 11.67
N LEU A 214 -1.30 19.83 12.58
CA LEU A 214 -2.24 20.97 12.67
C LEU A 214 -1.56 22.29 13.05
N ASP A 215 -0.46 22.21 13.78
CA ASP A 215 0.39 23.36 14.14
C ASP A 215 1.34 23.77 12.98
N GLY A 216 1.26 23.11 11.82
CA GLY A 216 2.11 23.41 10.65
C GLY A 216 3.57 23.04 10.81
N GLU A 217 3.88 22.13 11.72
CA GLU A 217 5.26 21.77 12.03
C GLU A 217 5.85 20.68 11.11
N LEU A 218 5.02 19.92 10.41
CA LEU A 218 5.46 18.82 9.57
C LEU A 218 5.48 19.19 8.09
N PRO A 219 6.45 18.71 7.29
CA PRO A 219 6.49 18.98 5.86
C PRO A 219 5.32 18.34 5.13
N TYR A 220 4.91 18.90 3.99
CA TYR A 220 4.04 18.21 3.05
C TYR A 220 4.82 17.10 2.36
N THR A 221 4.18 15.94 2.20
CA THR A 221 4.87 14.75 1.71
C THR A 221 3.98 13.89 0.81
N VAL A 222 4.62 13.14 -0.07
CA VAL A 222 4.09 11.99 -0.78
C VAL A 222 4.87 10.76 -0.35
N GLY A 223 4.21 9.64 -0.16
CA GLY A 223 4.90 8.43 0.24
C GLY A 223 4.04 7.19 0.08
N GLY A 224 4.63 6.04 0.35
CA GLY A 224 3.97 4.76 0.19
C GLY A 224 4.75 3.61 0.81
N GLY A 225 4.13 2.44 0.75
CA GLY A 225 4.76 1.16 1.07
C GLY A 225 4.71 0.25 -0.15
N ILE A 226 5.81 -0.42 -0.43
CA ILE A 226 5.93 -1.41 -1.49
C ILE A 226 6.17 -2.77 -0.81
N GLY A 227 5.24 -3.71 -0.98
CA GLY A 227 5.31 -5.03 -0.33
C GLY A 227 6.41 -5.90 -0.94
N GLN A 228 7.50 -6.12 -0.22
CA GLN A 228 8.65 -6.88 -0.73
C GLN A 228 8.26 -8.32 -1.07
N SER A 229 7.64 -9.03 -0.13
CA SER A 229 7.25 -10.42 -0.32
C SER A 229 6.18 -10.59 -1.40
N ARG A 230 5.21 -9.67 -1.49
CA ARG A 230 4.21 -9.71 -2.58
C ARG A 230 4.85 -9.53 -3.96
N ILE A 231 5.85 -8.65 -4.09
CA ILE A 231 6.61 -8.48 -5.33
C ILE A 231 7.40 -9.75 -5.66
N CYS A 232 8.10 -10.34 -4.68
CA CYS A 232 8.80 -11.61 -4.87
C CYS A 232 7.85 -12.73 -5.29
N MET A 233 6.69 -12.85 -4.63
CA MET A 233 5.64 -13.80 -4.98
C MET A 233 5.16 -13.60 -6.42
N TYR A 234 4.87 -12.34 -6.79
CA TYR A 234 4.41 -11.99 -8.14
C TYR A 234 5.44 -12.36 -9.22
N TYR A 235 6.70 -11.93 -9.07
CA TYR A 235 7.73 -12.19 -10.07
C TYR A 235 8.12 -13.67 -10.17
N LEU A 236 8.12 -14.39 -9.07
CA LEU A 236 8.47 -15.80 -9.03
C LEU A 236 7.30 -16.75 -9.29
N ARG A 237 6.09 -16.18 -9.54
CA ARG A 237 4.87 -16.96 -9.85
C ARG A 237 4.50 -17.95 -8.75
N LYS A 238 4.58 -17.52 -7.49
CA LYS A 238 4.34 -18.36 -6.32
C LYS A 238 2.86 -18.39 -5.92
N ALA A 239 2.39 -19.55 -5.47
CA ALA A 239 1.00 -19.74 -5.06
C ALA A 239 0.73 -19.28 -3.60
N HIS A 240 1.77 -19.16 -2.80
CA HIS A 240 1.66 -18.74 -1.40
C HIS A 240 2.81 -17.83 -1.02
N ILE A 241 2.52 -16.74 -0.29
CA ILE A 241 3.54 -15.77 0.15
C ILE A 241 4.60 -16.42 1.04
N GLY A 242 4.27 -17.48 1.78
CA GLY A 242 5.19 -18.26 2.58
C GLY A 242 6.29 -18.99 1.78
N GLU A 243 6.18 -19.08 0.45
CA GLU A 243 7.26 -19.62 -0.39
C GLU A 243 8.42 -18.62 -0.58
N VAL A 244 8.20 -17.35 -0.26
CA VAL A 244 9.18 -16.26 -0.39
C VAL A 244 9.40 -15.47 0.89
N HIS A 245 8.68 -15.82 1.94
CA HIS A 245 8.62 -15.06 3.19
C HIS A 245 8.44 -16.00 4.38
N SER A 246 9.42 -16.03 5.27
CA SER A 246 9.33 -16.80 6.51
C SER A 246 8.38 -16.12 7.50
N SER A 247 7.40 -16.85 8.00
CA SER A 247 6.41 -16.38 8.96
C SER A 247 5.89 -17.51 9.85
N MET A 248 4.94 -17.17 10.71
CA MET A 248 4.19 -18.15 11.50
C MET A 248 2.86 -18.45 10.80
N TRP A 249 2.62 -19.71 10.50
CA TRP A 249 1.43 -20.15 9.80
C TRP A 249 0.59 -21.06 10.69
N PRO A 250 -0.75 -20.97 10.65
CA PRO A 250 -1.64 -21.97 11.24
C PRO A 250 -1.36 -23.36 10.67
N GLU A 251 -1.50 -24.40 11.51
CA GLU A 251 -1.24 -25.79 11.11
C GLU A 251 -2.04 -26.20 9.86
N SER A 252 -3.30 -25.77 9.76
CA SER A 252 -4.14 -26.02 8.58
C SER A 252 -3.60 -25.45 7.28
N ILE A 253 -2.91 -24.30 7.31
CA ILE A 253 -2.26 -23.74 6.14
C ILE A 253 -1.01 -24.55 5.78
N VAL A 254 -0.22 -24.95 6.78
CA VAL A 254 0.98 -25.78 6.56
C VAL A 254 0.61 -27.13 5.95
N GLU A 255 -0.43 -27.78 6.46
CA GLU A 255 -0.94 -29.06 5.93
C GLU A 255 -1.42 -28.89 4.49
N THR A 256 -2.30 -27.91 4.23
CA THR A 256 -2.82 -27.62 2.88
C THR A 256 -1.69 -27.32 1.89
N ALA A 257 -0.70 -26.51 2.26
CA ALA A 257 0.46 -26.20 1.44
C ALA A 257 1.24 -27.47 1.11
N SER A 258 1.52 -28.32 2.10
CA SER A 258 2.24 -29.57 1.93
C SER A 258 1.51 -30.54 1.00
N GLU A 259 0.20 -30.71 1.16
CA GLU A 259 -0.64 -31.55 0.29
C GLU A 259 -0.63 -31.11 -1.17
N ASN A 260 -0.45 -29.80 -1.42
CA ASN A 260 -0.37 -29.22 -2.76
C ASN A 260 1.08 -29.04 -3.27
N GLY A 261 2.09 -29.59 -2.56
CA GLY A 261 3.49 -29.49 -2.97
C GLY A 261 4.09 -28.09 -2.84
N ILE A 262 3.47 -27.22 -2.04
CA ILE A 262 3.94 -25.86 -1.75
C ILE A 262 4.86 -25.92 -0.52
N HIS A 263 6.09 -25.43 -0.67
CA HIS A 263 7.07 -25.40 0.42
C HIS A 263 7.10 -24.03 1.07
N LEU A 264 6.59 -23.93 2.30
CA LEU A 264 6.67 -22.70 3.12
C LEU A 264 8.07 -22.62 3.76
N LEU A 265 8.63 -21.37 3.80
CA LEU A 265 9.93 -21.08 4.39
C LEU A 265 9.87 -21.02 5.94
#